data_dc5b7c70cba307c9564820cbadd7953d
#
_entry.id   dc5b7c70cba307c9564820cbadd7953d
#
_cell.length_a   1.000
_cell.length_b   1.000
_cell.length_c   1.000
_cell.angle_alpha   90.00
_cell.angle_beta   90.00
_cell.angle_gamma   90.00
#
_symmetry.space_group_name_H-M   'P 1'
#
loop_
_entity.id
_entity.type
_entity.pdbx_description
1 polymer ?
#
loop_
_entity_poly.entity_id
_entity_poly.type
_entity_poly.pdbx_seq_one_letter_code
_entity_poly.pdbx_strand_id
1 'polypeptide(L)'
;MAFHADKIDEFKAVLEKYHQWPCEYVFKFIIQKDQLENALRIFPKDQINLRNSSQGKYVSLTWTRTVQSSDEVIAVYLRASQIQGVMAF
;
A
#
# COMPACT_ATOMS: atom_id res chain seq x y z
N MET A 1 0.89 8.19 6.31
CA MET A 1 -0.40 8.52 5.67
C MET A 1 -1.53 8.05 6.56
N ALA A 2 -2.55 8.85 6.70
CA ALA A 2 -3.75 8.46 7.42
C ALA A 2 -4.92 8.43 6.44
N PHE A 3 -5.69 7.32 6.44
CA PHE A 3 -6.93 7.25 5.71
C PHE A 3 -8.06 7.72 6.60
N HIS A 4 -8.72 8.79 6.19
CA HIS A 4 -9.93 9.27 6.85
C HIS A 4 -11.16 8.69 6.16
N ALA A 5 -12.18 8.36 6.91
CA ALA A 5 -13.37 7.71 6.37
C ALA A 5 -14.04 8.49 5.23
N ASP A 6 -14.02 9.81 5.31
CA ASP A 6 -14.57 10.69 4.28
C ASP A 6 -13.75 10.68 2.98
N LYS A 7 -12.47 10.32 3.06
CA LYS A 7 -11.59 10.22 1.88
C LYS A 7 -11.69 8.89 1.17
N ILE A 8 -12.18 7.86 1.85
CA ILE A 8 -12.30 6.52 1.26
C ILE A 8 -13.27 6.53 0.08
N ASP A 9 -14.40 7.19 0.21
CA ASP A 9 -15.39 7.28 -0.87
C ASP A 9 -14.84 8.00 -2.08
N GLU A 10 -14.09 9.07 -1.88
CA GLU A 10 -13.43 9.80 -2.96
C GLU A 10 -12.39 8.93 -3.66
N PHE A 11 -11.59 8.20 -2.89
CA PHE A 11 -10.58 7.30 -3.45
C PHE A 11 -11.24 6.18 -4.24
N LYS A 12 -12.31 5.59 -3.71
CA LYS A 12 -13.05 4.55 -4.42
C LYS A 12 -13.58 5.05 -5.75
N ALA A 13 -14.14 6.26 -5.79
CA ALA A 13 -14.66 6.84 -7.03
C ALA A 13 -13.55 7.02 -8.08
N VAL A 14 -12.36 7.44 -7.65
CA VAL A 14 -11.21 7.58 -8.55
C VAL A 14 -10.79 6.22 -9.09
N LEU A 15 -10.71 5.20 -8.23
CA LEU A 15 -10.34 3.86 -8.64
C LEU A 15 -11.33 3.31 -9.68
N GLU A 16 -12.62 3.48 -9.44
CA GLU A 16 -13.66 3.01 -10.37
C GLU A 16 -13.60 3.73 -11.71
N LYS A 17 -13.20 5.00 -11.71
CA LYS A 17 -13.11 5.80 -12.93
C LYS A 17 -11.96 5.38 -13.83
N TYR A 18 -10.81 5.03 -13.24
CA TYR A 18 -9.57 4.82 -14.00
C TYR A 18 -9.17 3.36 -14.16
N HIS A 19 -9.89 2.42 -13.55
CA HIS A 19 -9.56 0.99 -13.62
C HIS A 19 -10.77 0.16 -14.03
N GLN A 20 -10.50 -0.89 -14.77
CA GLN A 20 -11.48 -1.95 -15.05
C GLN A 20 -11.04 -3.20 -14.30
N TRP A 21 -12.00 -3.83 -13.62
CA TRP A 21 -11.71 -4.98 -12.74
C TRP A 21 -12.00 -6.30 -13.43
N PRO A 22 -11.21 -7.34 -13.21
CA PRO A 22 -9.96 -7.34 -12.45
C PRO A 22 -8.83 -6.63 -13.22
N CYS A 23 -7.85 -6.14 -12.48
CA CYS A 23 -6.67 -5.54 -13.10
C CYS A 23 -5.44 -5.71 -12.22
N GLU A 24 -4.27 -5.53 -12.81
CA GLU A 24 -3.03 -5.49 -12.07
C GLU A 24 -2.88 -4.12 -11.42
N TYR A 25 -2.54 -4.13 -10.14
CA TYR A 25 -2.36 -2.89 -9.36
C TYR A 25 -1.01 -2.92 -8.66
N VAL A 26 -0.32 -1.80 -8.68
CA VAL A 26 0.97 -1.64 -8.03
C VAL A 26 0.77 -0.84 -6.75
N PHE A 27 1.01 -1.48 -5.60
CA PHE A 27 1.02 -0.80 -4.31
C PHE A 27 2.45 -0.38 -4.00
N LYS A 28 2.63 0.87 -3.62
CA LYS A 28 3.95 1.38 -3.26
C LYS A 28 3.87 2.19 -1.98
N PHE A 29 4.67 1.78 -1.00
CA PHE A 29 4.71 2.41 0.32
C PHE A 29 6.15 2.72 0.68
N ILE A 30 6.33 3.81 1.40
CA ILE A 30 7.61 4.13 2.06
C ILE A 30 7.42 3.84 3.55
N ILE A 31 8.31 3.03 4.09
CA ILE A 31 8.21 2.52 5.45
C ILE A 31 9.49 2.89 6.19
N GLN A 32 9.34 3.37 7.42
CA GLN A 32 10.49 3.59 8.29
C GLN A 32 11.15 2.25 8.58
N LYS A 33 12.47 2.20 8.55
CA LYS A 33 13.21 0.95 8.68
C LYS A 33 12.87 0.19 9.96
N ASP A 34 12.64 0.89 11.05
CA ASP A 34 12.26 0.27 12.32
C ASP A 34 10.84 -0.32 12.32
N GLN A 35 10.04 -0.02 11.28
CA GLN A 35 8.70 -0.57 11.12
C GLN A 35 8.64 -1.72 10.11
N LEU A 36 9.79 -2.13 9.56
CA LEU A 36 9.82 -3.16 8.52
C LEU A 36 9.21 -4.49 8.99
N GLU A 37 9.49 -4.91 10.22
CA GLU A 37 8.90 -6.15 10.74
C GLU A 37 7.39 -6.10 10.78
N ASN A 38 6.81 -4.95 11.15
CA ASN A 38 5.37 -4.78 11.15
C ASN A 38 4.79 -4.87 9.73
N ALA A 39 5.50 -4.28 8.76
CA ALA A 39 5.10 -4.36 7.36
C ALA A 39 5.12 -5.80 6.85
N LEU A 40 6.13 -6.57 7.23
CA LEU A 40 6.27 -7.95 6.78
C LEU A 40 5.22 -8.88 7.40
N ARG A 41 4.53 -8.47 8.44
CA ARG A 41 3.37 -9.19 8.98
C ARG A 41 2.11 -8.95 8.16
N ILE A 42 2.07 -7.85 7.42
CA ILE A 42 0.90 -7.43 6.63
C ILE A 42 1.03 -7.90 5.19
N PHE A 43 2.23 -7.79 4.62
CA PHE A 43 2.48 -8.09 3.22
C PHE A 43 3.26 -9.38 3.05
N PRO A 44 2.97 -10.16 1.98
CA PRO A 44 3.67 -11.43 1.74
C PRO A 44 5.11 -11.16 1.29
N LYS A 45 6.06 -11.57 2.12
CA LYS A 45 7.49 -11.29 1.93
C LYS A 45 8.02 -11.78 0.58
N ASP A 46 7.53 -12.91 0.10
CA ASP A 46 7.97 -13.52 -1.14
C ASP A 46 7.38 -12.86 -2.40
N GLN A 47 6.40 -11.96 -2.24
CA GLN A 47 5.72 -11.30 -3.35
C GLN A 47 6.01 -9.81 -3.45
N ILE A 48 6.77 -9.27 -2.51
CA ILE A 48 7.05 -7.83 -2.46
C ILE A 48 8.51 -7.56 -2.80
N ASN A 49 8.76 -6.36 -3.31
CA ASN A 49 10.11 -5.86 -3.53
C ASN A 49 10.42 -4.80 -2.49
N LEU A 50 11.58 -4.94 -1.86
CA LEU A 50 12.06 -4.00 -0.85
C LEU A 50 13.31 -3.32 -1.36
N ARG A 51 13.40 -2.01 -1.17
CA ARG A 51 14.56 -1.24 -1.55
C ARG A 51 14.90 -0.25 -0.44
N ASN A 52 16.14 -0.31 0.05
CA ASN A 52 16.60 0.63 1.06
C ASN A 52 16.83 2.01 0.45
N SER A 53 16.51 3.06 1.23
CA SER A 53 16.87 4.41 0.84
C SER A 53 18.40 4.58 0.93
N SER A 54 18.92 5.62 0.25
CA SER A 54 20.37 5.89 0.23
C SER A 54 20.94 6.13 1.62
N GLN A 55 20.12 6.62 2.55
CA GLN A 55 20.56 6.89 3.94
C GLN A 55 20.17 5.79 4.91
N GLY A 56 19.49 4.75 4.44
CA GLY A 56 19.11 3.62 5.28
C GLY A 56 18.01 3.87 6.30
N LYS A 57 17.33 5.02 6.25
CA LYS A 57 16.26 5.34 7.20
C LYS A 57 14.90 4.81 6.77
N TYR A 58 14.72 4.60 5.48
CA TYR A 58 13.44 4.19 4.90
C TYR A 58 13.63 3.01 3.98
N VAL A 59 12.56 2.26 3.83
CA VAL A 59 12.49 1.14 2.88
C VAL A 59 11.28 1.38 1.99
N SER A 60 11.47 1.33 0.67
CA SER A 60 10.32 1.33 -0.22
C SER A 60 9.86 -0.11 -0.43
N LEU A 61 8.55 -0.30 -0.30
CA LEU A 61 7.90 -1.59 -0.49
C LEU A 61 7.00 -1.48 -1.70
N THR A 62 7.20 -2.36 -2.66
CA THR A 62 6.39 -2.43 -3.87
C THR A 62 5.74 -3.80 -3.96
N TRP A 63 4.43 -3.82 -4.10
CA TRP A 63 3.66 -5.04 -4.25
C TRP A 63 2.75 -4.93 -5.45
N THR A 64 3.01 -5.74 -6.45
CA THR A 64 2.20 -5.81 -7.67
C THR A 64 1.36 -7.07 -7.62
N ARG A 65 0.05 -6.91 -7.74
CA ARG A 65 -0.87 -8.05 -7.74
C ARG A 65 -2.12 -7.76 -8.54
N THR A 66 -2.78 -8.81 -9.00
CA THR A 66 -4.11 -8.70 -9.59
C THR A 66 -5.13 -8.50 -8.49
N VAL A 67 -5.95 -7.46 -8.62
CA VAL A 67 -7.04 -7.14 -7.69
C VAL A 67 -8.37 -7.26 -8.41
N GLN A 68 -9.40 -7.67 -7.68
CA GLN A 68 -10.72 -7.96 -8.25
C GLN A 68 -11.66 -6.77 -8.16
N SER A 69 -11.37 -5.80 -7.31
CA SER A 69 -12.27 -4.67 -7.06
C SER A 69 -11.53 -3.51 -6.40
N SER A 70 -12.16 -2.34 -6.42
CA SER A 70 -11.67 -1.18 -5.66
C SER A 70 -11.64 -1.46 -4.17
N ASP A 71 -12.57 -2.28 -3.66
CA ASP A 71 -12.60 -2.61 -2.24
C ASP A 71 -11.35 -3.39 -1.82
N GLU A 72 -10.82 -4.26 -2.67
CA GLU A 72 -9.54 -4.93 -2.39
C GLU A 72 -8.39 -3.94 -2.26
N VAL A 73 -8.33 -2.96 -3.17
CA VAL A 73 -7.30 -1.92 -3.13
C VAL A 73 -7.39 -1.13 -1.82
N ILE A 74 -8.60 -0.71 -1.46
CA ILE A 74 -8.83 0.05 -0.23
C ILE A 74 -8.46 -0.75 1.00
N ALA A 75 -8.79 -2.04 1.03
CA ALA A 75 -8.46 -2.91 2.14
C ALA A 75 -6.93 -2.98 2.38
N VAL A 76 -6.15 -3.02 1.31
CA VAL A 76 -4.69 -3.01 1.42
C VAL A 76 -4.19 -1.69 2.02
N TYR A 77 -4.71 -0.56 1.56
CA TYR A 77 -4.32 0.74 2.10
C TYR A 77 -4.71 0.89 3.57
N LEU A 78 -5.88 0.37 3.96
CA LEU A 78 -6.29 0.42 5.36
C LEU A 78 -5.38 -0.42 6.25
N ARG A 79 -4.95 -1.58 5.78
CA ARG A 79 -3.97 -2.39 6.51
C ARG A 79 -2.63 -1.67 6.62
N ALA A 80 -2.15 -1.11 5.51
CA ALA A 80 -0.89 -0.38 5.49
C ALA A 80 -0.92 0.82 6.42
N SER A 81 -2.07 1.48 6.55
CA SER A 81 -2.20 2.67 7.40
C SER A 81 -1.97 2.38 8.89
N GLN A 82 -1.99 1.11 9.29
CA GLN A 82 -1.68 0.71 10.66
C GLN A 82 -0.18 0.74 10.96
N ILE A 83 0.64 0.81 9.93
CA ILE A 83 2.10 0.91 10.09
C ILE A 83 2.44 2.35 10.44
N GLN A 84 3.09 2.54 11.58
CA GLN A 84 3.43 3.89 12.04
C GLN A 84 4.33 4.60 11.04
N GLY A 85 3.96 5.82 10.65
CA GLY A 85 4.76 6.65 9.76
C GLY A 85 4.76 6.23 8.31
N VAL A 86 3.88 5.32 7.90
CA VAL A 86 3.81 4.87 6.51
C VAL A 86 3.41 6.01 5.57
N MET A 87 4.04 6.05 4.39
CA MET A 87 3.66 6.95 3.31
C MET A 87 3.29 6.11 2.09
N ALA A 88 2.21 6.47 1.41
CA ALA A 88 1.76 5.79 0.20
C ALA A 88 1.98 6.66 -1.03
N PHE A 89 2.23 6.01 -2.15
CA PHE A 89 2.38 6.66 -3.45
C PHE A 89 1.35 6.19 -4.43
#